data_61e34cc031cfbc97dd0369bc3b4049db
#
_entry.id   61e34cc031cfbc97dd0369bc3b4049db
#
_cell.length_a   1.000
_cell.length_b   1.000
_cell.length_c   1.000
_cell.angle_alpha   90.00
_cell.angle_beta   90.00
_cell.angle_gamma   90.00
#
_symmetry.space_group_name_H-M   'P 1'
#
loop_
_entity.id
_entity.type
_entity.pdbx_description
1 polymer ?
#
loop_
_entity_poly.entity_id
_entity_poly.type
_entity_poly.pdbx_seq_one_letter_code
_entity_poly.pdbx_strand_id
1 'polypeptide(L)'
;MKGAFSIAMFCALVAFGGANAAPSKDVIKADTKQTFTPLAASVLSEMGPDGRYAYIKPDERVKVEAGLADMGKLFEQYESVDGMDKATKVRLFNDQETVNAILTLRDRDRLICERGAPTGSRIVSTSCHTYGELEAAQQASRKFMDERLNTPCNAPSCTGR
;
A
#
# COMPACT_ATOMS: atom_id res chain seq x y z
N MET A 1 56.13 35.73 -2.22
CA MET A 1 55.54 34.80 -1.23
C MET A 1 54.29 34.21 -1.87
N LYS A 2 54.38 32.94 -2.26
CA LYS A 2 53.40 32.25 -3.09
C LYS A 2 52.42 31.51 -2.18
N GLY A 3 51.14 31.86 -2.20
CA GLY A 3 50.06 31.13 -1.51
C GLY A 3 49.26 30.34 -2.53
N ALA A 4 49.42 29.02 -2.50
CA ALA A 4 48.63 28.11 -3.33
C ALA A 4 47.28 27.83 -2.65
N PHE A 5 46.16 28.20 -3.32
CA PHE A 5 44.81 27.86 -2.93
C PHE A 5 44.46 26.50 -3.55
N SER A 6 44.37 25.48 -2.71
CA SER A 6 43.92 24.14 -3.09
C SER A 6 42.40 24.06 -2.93
N ILE A 7 41.66 24.04 -4.02
CA ILE A 7 40.19 23.86 -4.03
C ILE A 7 39.95 22.36 -4.02
N ALA A 8 39.57 21.83 -2.87
CA ALA A 8 39.06 20.45 -2.76
C ALA A 8 37.56 20.41 -3.17
N MET A 9 37.33 19.87 -4.34
CA MET A 9 36.01 19.63 -4.93
C MET A 9 35.36 18.41 -4.26
N PHE A 10 34.44 18.65 -3.34
CA PHE A 10 33.68 17.62 -2.64
C PHE A 10 32.50 17.21 -3.49
N CYS A 11 32.62 16.10 -4.22
CA CYS A 11 31.51 15.46 -4.96
C CYS A 11 30.62 14.70 -3.96
N ALA A 12 29.51 15.32 -3.52
CA ALA A 12 28.47 14.64 -2.74
C ALA A 12 27.59 13.79 -3.68
N LEU A 13 27.84 12.49 -3.71
CA LEU A 13 26.94 11.49 -4.31
C LEU A 13 25.69 11.36 -3.44
N VAL A 14 24.60 12.02 -3.84
CA VAL A 14 23.27 11.81 -3.27
C VAL A 14 22.71 10.53 -3.88
N ALA A 15 22.82 9.40 -3.18
CA ALA A 15 22.15 8.18 -3.52
C ALA A 15 20.65 8.33 -3.20
N PHE A 16 19.81 8.59 -4.22
CA PHE A 16 18.38 8.45 -4.12
C PHE A 16 18.03 6.94 -4.03
N GLY A 17 18.03 6.42 -2.84
CA GLY A 17 17.44 5.13 -2.54
C GLY A 17 15.93 5.24 -2.59
N GLY A 18 15.31 4.92 -3.74
CA GLY A 18 13.87 4.73 -3.84
C GLY A 18 13.47 3.51 -2.99
N ALA A 19 12.96 3.74 -1.80
CA ALA A 19 12.30 2.70 -1.03
C ALA A 19 10.97 2.38 -1.71
N ASN A 20 10.92 1.30 -2.51
CA ASN A 20 9.69 0.66 -2.91
C ASN A 20 9.10 0.00 -1.67
N ALA A 21 8.34 0.76 -0.88
CA ALA A 21 7.49 0.19 0.15
C ALA A 21 6.40 -0.62 -0.55
N ALA A 22 6.42 -1.94 -0.38
CA ALA A 22 5.29 -2.77 -0.74
C ALA A 22 4.05 -2.22 -0.02
N PRO A 23 2.87 -2.15 -0.69
CA PRO A 23 1.67 -1.63 -0.06
C PRO A 23 1.37 -2.47 1.18
N SER A 24 1.38 -1.85 2.35
CA SER A 24 1.01 -2.51 3.59
C SER A 24 -0.47 -2.90 3.49
N LYS A 25 -0.76 -4.14 3.85
CA LYS A 25 -2.10 -4.73 3.79
C LYS A 25 -3.08 -4.01 4.73
N ASP A 26 -2.56 -3.38 5.78
CA ASP A 26 -3.32 -2.61 6.76
C ASP A 26 -3.17 -1.11 6.46
N VAL A 27 -4.25 -0.50 6.02
CA VAL A 27 -4.27 0.93 5.67
C VAL A 27 -4.18 1.80 6.91
N ILE A 28 -4.87 1.40 7.99
CA ILE A 28 -4.85 2.09 9.28
C ILE A 28 -4.29 1.15 10.34
N LYS A 29 -3.14 1.52 10.86
CA LYS A 29 -2.54 0.93 12.04
C LYS A 29 -1.86 2.04 12.81
N ALA A 30 -2.40 2.40 13.94
CA ALA A 30 -1.87 3.46 14.78
C ALA A 30 -1.93 3.05 16.25
N ASP A 31 -0.83 3.20 16.95
CA ASP A 31 -0.69 2.89 18.37
C ASP A 31 -0.76 4.15 19.24
N THR A 32 -0.67 5.33 18.63
CA THR A 32 -0.67 6.63 19.30
C THR A 32 -1.48 7.68 18.52
N LYS A 33 -1.95 8.71 19.21
CA LYS A 33 -2.59 9.88 18.61
C LYS A 33 -1.73 10.53 17.51
N GLN A 34 -0.42 10.64 17.77
CA GLN A 34 0.52 11.27 16.85
C GLN A 34 0.63 10.54 15.51
N THR A 35 0.57 9.20 15.54
CA THR A 35 0.59 8.38 14.31
C THR A 35 -0.79 8.32 13.65
N PHE A 36 -1.85 8.32 14.44
CA PHE A 36 -3.23 8.24 13.95
C PHE A 36 -3.67 9.50 13.19
N THR A 37 -3.42 10.69 13.75
CA THR A 37 -3.94 11.95 13.21
C THR A 37 -3.55 12.19 11.73
N PRO A 38 -2.27 12.11 11.34
CA PRO A 38 -1.89 12.29 9.94
C PRO A 38 -2.41 11.15 9.04
N LEU A 39 -2.50 9.94 9.57
CA LEU A 39 -3.02 8.79 8.82
C LEU A 39 -4.51 8.94 8.51
N ALA A 40 -5.31 9.35 9.48
CA ALA A 40 -6.74 9.62 9.29
C ALA A 40 -6.96 10.76 8.28
N ALA A 41 -6.21 11.85 8.38
CA ALA A 41 -6.27 12.95 7.42
C ALA A 41 -5.91 12.51 6.00
N SER A 42 -4.89 11.66 5.85
CA SER A 42 -4.51 11.08 4.55
C SER A 42 -5.65 10.24 3.96
N VAL A 43 -6.27 9.36 4.74
CA VAL A 43 -7.40 8.53 4.27
C VAL A 43 -8.58 9.39 3.82
N LEU A 44 -8.95 10.42 4.58
CA LEU A 44 -10.02 11.35 4.21
C LEU A 44 -9.72 12.07 2.89
N SER A 45 -8.48 12.49 2.68
CA SER A 45 -8.03 13.09 1.43
C SER A 45 -8.11 12.10 0.26
N GLU A 46 -7.67 10.86 0.47
CA GLU A 46 -7.67 9.80 -0.56
C GLU A 46 -9.07 9.29 -0.93
N MET A 47 -10.09 9.60 -0.15
CA MET A 47 -11.49 9.37 -0.51
C MET A 47 -12.06 10.46 -1.44
N GLY A 48 -11.26 11.49 -1.80
CA GLY A 48 -11.63 12.52 -2.77
C GLY A 48 -11.67 11.99 -4.22
N PRO A 49 -12.12 12.83 -5.20
CA PRO A 49 -12.35 12.41 -6.58
C PRO A 49 -11.13 11.82 -7.28
N ASP A 50 -9.94 12.32 -6.97
CA ASP A 50 -8.67 11.90 -7.57
C ASP A 50 -7.84 10.98 -6.66
N GLY A 51 -8.42 10.58 -5.53
CA GLY A 51 -7.74 9.79 -4.51
C GLY A 51 -7.82 8.28 -4.76
N ARG A 52 -7.02 7.55 -4.03
CA ARG A 52 -6.91 6.08 -4.09
C ARG A 52 -8.25 5.39 -3.82
N TYR A 53 -9.09 5.97 -2.96
CA TYR A 53 -10.40 5.46 -2.57
C TYR A 53 -11.56 6.22 -3.20
N ALA A 54 -11.35 6.84 -4.38
CA ALA A 54 -12.38 7.60 -5.10
C ALA A 54 -13.65 6.79 -5.41
N TYR A 55 -13.52 5.45 -5.51
CA TYR A 55 -14.63 4.52 -5.79
C TYR A 55 -15.41 4.06 -4.56
N ILE A 56 -15.12 4.64 -3.37
CA ILE A 56 -15.87 4.33 -2.15
C ILE A 56 -17.34 4.71 -2.30
N LYS A 57 -18.25 3.83 -1.89
CA LYS A 57 -19.68 4.09 -1.94
C LYS A 57 -20.09 5.10 -0.85
N PRO A 58 -21.17 5.89 -1.07
CA PRO A 58 -21.59 6.88 -0.09
C PRO A 58 -21.85 6.33 1.32
N ASP A 59 -22.49 5.16 1.42
CA ASP A 59 -22.77 4.49 2.69
C ASP A 59 -21.51 3.95 3.38
N GLU A 60 -20.52 3.53 2.60
CA GLU A 60 -19.21 3.09 3.10
C GLU A 60 -18.37 4.28 3.56
N ARG A 61 -18.41 5.38 2.83
CA ARG A 61 -17.76 6.64 3.23
C ARG A 61 -18.22 7.07 4.61
N VAL A 62 -19.52 7.08 4.86
CA VAL A 62 -20.08 7.42 6.17
C VAL A 62 -19.54 6.50 7.27
N LYS A 63 -19.43 5.20 7.00
CA LYS A 63 -18.86 4.23 7.95
C LYS A 63 -17.39 4.47 8.24
N VAL A 64 -16.61 4.77 7.20
CA VAL A 64 -15.18 5.09 7.35
C VAL A 64 -15.01 6.38 8.15
N GLU A 65 -15.73 7.44 7.81
CA GLU A 65 -15.68 8.72 8.52
C GLU A 65 -16.09 8.57 9.99
N ALA A 66 -17.14 7.81 10.28
CA ALA A 66 -17.58 7.52 11.65
C ALA A 66 -16.54 6.72 12.44
N GLY A 67 -15.98 5.66 11.84
CA GLY A 67 -14.92 4.86 12.46
C GLY A 67 -13.66 5.68 12.75
N LEU A 68 -13.22 6.52 11.80
CA LEU A 68 -12.09 7.43 12.02
C LEU A 68 -12.37 8.44 13.13
N ALA A 69 -13.59 9.00 13.19
CA ALA A 69 -13.97 9.93 14.24
C ALA A 69 -14.01 9.28 15.63
N ASP A 70 -14.51 8.04 15.71
CA ASP A 70 -14.58 7.31 16.98
C ASP A 70 -13.19 6.91 17.47
N MET A 71 -12.31 6.41 16.58
CA MET A 71 -10.90 6.18 16.90
C MET A 71 -10.20 7.47 17.36
N GLY A 72 -10.48 8.61 16.70
CA GLY A 72 -9.95 9.92 17.07
C GLY A 72 -10.30 10.30 18.51
N LYS A 73 -11.59 10.15 18.92
CA LYS A 73 -12.03 10.39 20.30
C LYS A 73 -11.32 9.51 21.32
N LEU A 74 -11.08 8.23 20.98
CA LEU A 74 -10.35 7.32 21.85
C LEU A 74 -8.90 7.78 22.04
N PHE A 75 -8.22 8.21 20.97
CA PHE A 75 -6.86 8.73 21.08
C PHE A 75 -6.79 10.12 21.74
N GLU A 76 -7.85 10.93 21.70
CA GLU A 76 -7.93 12.16 22.48
C GLU A 76 -8.01 11.90 23.97
N GLN A 77 -8.70 10.82 24.36
CA GLN A 77 -8.87 10.44 25.76
C GLN A 77 -7.65 9.73 26.35
N TYR A 78 -6.98 8.86 25.56
CA TYR A 78 -5.97 7.93 26.07
C TYR A 78 -4.55 8.17 25.52
N GLU A 79 -4.38 9.06 24.51
CA GLU A 79 -3.11 9.37 23.85
C GLU A 79 -2.45 8.16 23.14
N SER A 80 -2.51 6.97 23.73
CA SER A 80 -1.93 5.73 23.19
C SER A 80 -2.76 4.49 23.55
N VAL A 81 -2.59 3.43 22.76
CA VAL A 81 -3.23 2.13 22.99
C VAL A 81 -2.84 1.52 24.35
N ASP A 82 -1.61 1.76 24.80
CA ASP A 82 -1.14 1.19 26.08
C ASP A 82 -1.95 1.69 27.28
N GLY A 83 -2.38 2.95 27.25
CA GLY A 83 -3.19 3.56 28.29
C GLY A 83 -4.66 3.13 28.32
N MET A 84 -5.14 2.44 27.27
CA MET A 84 -6.54 2.00 27.16
C MET A 84 -6.81 0.75 27.96
N ASP A 85 -8.03 0.64 28.52
CA ASP A 85 -8.51 -0.61 29.10
C ASP A 85 -8.84 -1.65 28.02
N LYS A 86 -9.12 -2.89 28.42
CA LYS A 86 -9.39 -3.99 27.50
C LYS A 86 -10.61 -3.76 26.61
N ALA A 87 -11.67 -3.18 27.15
CA ALA A 87 -12.90 -2.94 26.39
C ALA A 87 -12.68 -1.85 25.33
N THR A 88 -12.00 -0.78 25.71
CA THR A 88 -11.62 0.32 24.79
C THR A 88 -10.69 -0.17 23.67
N LYS A 89 -9.71 -1.02 23.99
CA LYS A 89 -8.84 -1.64 22.97
C LYS A 89 -9.64 -2.45 21.96
N VAL A 90 -10.58 -3.28 22.43
CA VAL A 90 -11.45 -4.08 21.54
C VAL A 90 -12.26 -3.17 20.62
N ARG A 91 -12.83 -2.08 21.15
CA ARG A 91 -13.57 -1.11 20.35
C ARG A 91 -12.68 -0.47 19.28
N LEU A 92 -11.51 0.02 19.65
CA LEU A 92 -10.54 0.60 18.72
C LEU A 92 -10.19 -0.37 17.59
N PHE A 93 -9.90 -1.64 17.91
CA PHE A 93 -9.55 -2.64 16.90
C PHE A 93 -10.73 -3.00 16.00
N ASN A 94 -11.96 -3.04 16.52
CA ASN A 94 -13.14 -3.29 15.69
C ASN A 94 -13.39 -2.14 14.69
N ASP A 95 -13.22 -0.89 15.13
CA ASP A 95 -13.33 0.28 14.27
C ASP A 95 -12.23 0.26 13.19
N GLN A 96 -11.01 -0.06 13.59
CA GLN A 96 -9.86 -0.20 12.68
C GLN A 96 -10.08 -1.31 11.64
N GLU A 97 -10.55 -2.49 12.04
CA GLU A 97 -10.87 -3.60 11.15
C GLU A 97 -11.99 -3.23 10.17
N THR A 98 -13.04 -2.57 10.64
CA THR A 98 -14.15 -2.14 9.79
C THR A 98 -13.67 -1.15 8.72
N VAL A 99 -12.90 -0.16 9.11
CA VAL A 99 -12.34 0.83 8.18
C VAL A 99 -11.39 0.16 7.19
N ASN A 100 -10.45 -0.66 7.66
CA ASN A 100 -9.49 -1.35 6.82
C ASN A 100 -10.16 -2.30 5.82
N ALA A 101 -11.21 -3.02 6.22
CA ALA A 101 -11.95 -3.91 5.33
C ALA A 101 -12.58 -3.13 4.16
N ILE A 102 -13.22 -1.99 4.44
CA ILE A 102 -13.84 -1.14 3.42
C ILE A 102 -12.77 -0.57 2.48
N LEU A 103 -11.71 0.04 3.03
CA LEU A 103 -10.67 0.69 2.24
C LEU A 103 -9.91 -0.33 1.36
N THR A 104 -9.58 -1.49 1.90
CA THR A 104 -8.91 -2.56 1.14
C THR A 104 -9.76 -3.06 -0.01
N LEU A 105 -11.08 -3.25 0.22
CA LEU A 105 -12.00 -3.65 -0.82
C LEU A 105 -12.04 -2.61 -1.95
N ARG A 106 -12.14 -1.33 -1.61
CA ARG A 106 -12.22 -0.23 -2.60
C ARG A 106 -10.89 0.03 -3.31
N ASP A 107 -9.76 -0.17 -2.66
CA ASP A 107 -8.46 -0.10 -3.34
C ASP A 107 -8.34 -1.17 -4.43
N ARG A 108 -8.89 -2.35 -4.23
CA ARG A 108 -8.90 -3.42 -5.25
C ARG A 108 -9.75 -3.10 -6.47
N ASP A 109 -10.77 -2.26 -6.32
CA ASP A 109 -11.63 -1.81 -7.43
C ASP A 109 -10.99 -0.70 -8.27
N ARG A 110 -9.88 -0.11 -7.82
CA ARG A 110 -9.16 0.97 -8.50
C ARG A 110 -8.64 0.50 -9.86
N LEU A 111 -8.94 1.27 -10.91
CA LEU A 111 -8.47 1.00 -12.27
C LEU A 111 -7.03 1.49 -12.45
N ILE A 112 -6.20 0.61 -12.97
CA ILE A 112 -4.83 0.92 -13.42
C ILE A 112 -4.82 0.76 -14.93
N CYS A 113 -4.57 1.87 -15.63
CA CYS A 113 -4.52 1.88 -17.08
C CYS A 113 -3.08 2.05 -17.55
N GLU A 114 -2.61 1.12 -18.36
CA GLU A 114 -1.30 1.16 -18.99
C GLU A 114 -1.46 1.39 -20.49
N ARG A 115 -0.63 2.28 -21.03
CA ARG A 115 -0.57 2.56 -22.46
C ARG A 115 0.70 1.94 -23.02
N GLY A 116 0.54 0.97 -23.90
CA GLY A 116 1.66 0.27 -24.51
C GLY A 116 1.32 -0.30 -25.88
N ALA A 117 2.33 -0.66 -26.64
CA ALA A 117 2.20 -1.45 -27.85
C ALA A 117 2.47 -2.92 -27.52
N PRO A 118 1.55 -3.84 -27.84
CA PRO A 118 1.81 -5.27 -27.70
C PRO A 118 3.05 -5.68 -28.51
N THR A 119 3.77 -6.70 -28.02
CA THR A 119 4.97 -7.20 -28.71
C THR A 119 4.66 -7.54 -30.17
N GLY A 120 5.41 -6.95 -31.10
CA GLY A 120 5.22 -7.12 -32.54
C GLY A 120 4.21 -6.17 -33.19
N SER A 121 3.59 -5.27 -32.42
CA SER A 121 2.66 -4.24 -32.93
C SER A 121 3.25 -2.85 -32.75
N ARG A 122 2.99 -1.96 -33.74
CA ARG A 122 3.27 -0.52 -33.65
C ARG A 122 2.05 0.29 -33.20
N ILE A 123 0.92 -0.39 -33.04
CA ILE A 123 -0.33 0.26 -32.60
C ILE A 123 -0.33 0.33 -31.08
N VAL A 124 -0.34 1.54 -30.57
CA VAL A 124 -0.45 1.79 -29.12
C VAL A 124 -1.90 1.61 -28.69
N SER A 125 -2.13 0.76 -27.71
CA SER A 125 -3.44 0.55 -27.09
C SER A 125 -3.38 0.89 -25.59
N THR A 126 -4.52 1.22 -25.01
CA THR A 126 -4.65 1.38 -23.56
C THR A 126 -5.39 0.17 -23.03
N SER A 127 -4.79 -0.54 -22.09
CA SER A 127 -5.42 -1.62 -21.33
C SER A 127 -5.62 -1.16 -19.89
N CYS A 128 -6.82 -1.38 -19.35
CA CYS A 128 -7.16 -1.05 -17.98
C CYS A 128 -7.53 -2.33 -17.25
N HIS A 129 -6.95 -2.51 -16.06
CA HIS A 129 -7.23 -3.62 -15.15
C HIS A 129 -7.49 -3.07 -13.77
N THR A 130 -8.29 -3.76 -12.97
CA THR A 130 -8.41 -3.42 -11.57
C THR A 130 -7.12 -3.81 -10.84
N TYR A 131 -6.80 -3.08 -9.77
CA TYR A 131 -5.65 -3.45 -8.93
C TYR A 131 -5.77 -4.88 -8.40
N GLY A 132 -6.99 -5.32 -8.05
CA GLY A 132 -7.27 -6.69 -7.62
C GLY A 132 -6.97 -7.75 -8.68
N GLU A 133 -7.26 -7.48 -9.96
CA GLU A 133 -6.90 -8.38 -11.08
C GLU A 133 -5.39 -8.49 -11.26
N LEU A 134 -4.68 -7.36 -11.19
CA LEU A 134 -3.21 -7.34 -11.29
C LEU A 134 -2.56 -8.09 -10.13
N GLU A 135 -3.07 -7.89 -8.90
CA GLU A 135 -2.60 -8.60 -7.72
C GLU A 135 -2.82 -10.13 -7.87
N ALA A 136 -4.02 -10.55 -8.31
CA ALA A 136 -4.34 -11.95 -8.53
C ALA A 136 -3.44 -12.59 -9.61
N ALA A 137 -3.20 -11.89 -10.72
CA ALA A 137 -2.30 -12.35 -11.78
C ALA A 137 -0.85 -12.50 -11.26
N GLN A 138 -0.39 -11.54 -10.45
CA GLN A 138 0.95 -11.61 -9.86
C GLN A 138 1.07 -12.78 -8.86
N GLN A 139 0.06 -13.01 -8.03
CA GLN A 139 0.04 -14.14 -7.10
C GLN A 139 0.01 -15.48 -7.84
N ALA A 140 -0.77 -15.61 -8.91
CA ALA A 140 -0.82 -16.81 -9.74
C ALA A 140 0.55 -17.10 -10.39
N SER A 141 1.22 -16.06 -10.90
CA SER A 141 2.55 -16.18 -11.48
C SER A 141 3.59 -16.63 -10.46
N ARG A 142 3.57 -16.05 -9.24
CA ARG A 142 4.47 -16.47 -8.15
C ARG A 142 4.22 -17.93 -7.76
N LYS A 143 2.96 -18.32 -7.57
CA LYS A 143 2.60 -19.69 -7.24
C LYS A 143 3.08 -20.68 -8.31
N PHE A 144 2.89 -20.34 -9.58
CA PHE A 144 3.39 -21.17 -10.69
C PHE A 144 4.92 -21.32 -10.67
N MET A 145 5.66 -20.25 -10.39
CA MET A 145 7.12 -20.32 -10.27
C MET A 145 7.54 -21.17 -9.07
N ASP A 146 6.90 -21.00 -7.91
CA ASP A 146 7.20 -21.77 -6.70
C ASP A 146 6.94 -23.27 -6.91
N GLU A 147 5.83 -23.64 -7.57
CA GLU A 147 5.53 -25.03 -7.93
C GLU A 147 6.62 -25.62 -8.83
N ARG A 148 7.08 -24.86 -9.83
CA ARG A 148 8.13 -25.30 -10.76
C ARG A 148 9.49 -25.47 -10.09
N LEU A 149 9.84 -24.55 -9.18
CA LEU A 149 11.12 -24.58 -8.47
C LEU A 149 11.15 -25.67 -7.37
N ASN A 150 10.01 -25.94 -6.74
CA ASN A 150 9.89 -26.92 -5.64
C ASN A 150 9.50 -28.32 -6.10
N THR A 151 9.19 -28.53 -7.39
CA THR A 151 8.92 -29.87 -7.91
C THR A 151 10.25 -30.61 -8.04
N PRO A 152 10.49 -31.68 -7.24
CA PRO A 152 11.69 -32.47 -7.40
C PRO A 152 11.74 -33.04 -8.82
N CYS A 153 12.85 -32.90 -9.50
CA CYS A 153 13.09 -33.46 -10.84
C CYS A 153 13.07 -34.98 -10.78
N ASN A 154 11.90 -35.57 -10.70
CA ASN A 154 11.67 -37.02 -10.77
C ASN A 154 11.27 -37.49 -12.18
N ALA A 155 11.23 -36.60 -13.16
CA ALA A 155 10.92 -36.98 -14.53
C ALA A 155 12.16 -37.28 -15.33
N PRO A 156 12.14 -38.28 -16.21
CA PRO A 156 13.29 -38.68 -17.08
C PRO A 156 13.74 -37.57 -18.04
N SER A 157 12.98 -36.48 -18.15
CA SER A 157 13.33 -35.30 -18.95
C SER A 157 14.28 -34.31 -18.26
N CYS A 158 14.61 -34.50 -16.97
CA CYS A 158 15.52 -33.62 -16.21
C CYS A 158 16.99 -34.07 -16.29
N THR A 159 17.31 -35.22 -16.94
CA THR A 159 18.68 -35.60 -17.26
C THR A 159 19.12 -34.76 -18.45
N GLY A 160 19.53 -33.52 -18.16
CA GLY A 160 20.11 -32.60 -19.14
C GLY A 160 21.46 -33.10 -19.61
N ARG A 161 21.62 -32.98 -20.89
CA ARG A 161 22.89 -33.13 -21.65
C ARG A 161 23.79 -31.94 -21.36
#